data_3235f40acb249a764f2e2a4c9889ed39
#
_entry.id   3235f40acb249a764f2e2a4c9889ed39
#
_cell.length_a   1.000
_cell.length_b   1.000
_cell.length_c   1.000
_cell.angle_alpha   90.00
_cell.angle_beta   90.00
_cell.angle_gamma   90.00
#
_symmetry.space_group_name_H-M   'P 1'
#
loop_
_entity.id
_entity.type
_entity.pdbx_description
1 polymer ?
#
loop_
_entity_poly.entity_id
_entity_poly.type
_entity_poly.pdbx_seq_one_letter_code
_entity_poly.pdbx_strand_id
1 'polypeptide(L)'
;MCAKVYMLGAQVLRVEGARSPVVRIPDLLDAAGISEVVVPGDPVAIKMHLGSDGGSRTIRPEFVRKVVDKVKLLGGRPFIAETCRPDAIQYLEIANQRGYNDSTLGCPVVIVDGFKGNDFRDVLTGGQIVKTVQVAAGIFHAPSMIVLSHVTGHGDSSYAGAIKNIGMGCVARSSKGKIHRSVNVDPPIFHPDRCAACGECAKACNYGALTLVQQKPVINPVLCERCMRCTRACTHAALVRPAPTRENFMQALAESVKGVLSTFEPSRVLFVNFVVDVTPQCDCAPSLDIPIVPDQGVLCSRD
;
A
#
# COMPACT_ATOMS: atom_id res chain seq x y z
N MET A 1 19.19 -18.16 4.12
CA MET A 1 19.82 -17.81 2.82
C MET A 1 19.72 -16.30 2.67
N CYS A 2 20.75 -15.61 2.16
CA CYS A 2 20.65 -14.17 1.89
C CYS A 2 19.94 -13.96 0.55
N ALA A 3 18.98 -13.06 0.50
CA ALA A 3 18.31 -12.63 -0.72
C ALA A 3 19.31 -12.00 -1.70
N LYS A 4 19.20 -12.33 -2.99
CA LYS A 4 19.98 -11.67 -4.03
C LYS A 4 19.24 -10.44 -4.53
N VAL A 5 19.87 -9.28 -4.46
CA VAL A 5 19.35 -8.02 -4.98
C VAL A 5 20.18 -7.60 -6.18
N TYR A 6 19.52 -7.37 -7.30
CA TYR A 6 20.11 -6.84 -8.52
C TYR A 6 19.83 -5.34 -8.61
N MET A 7 20.80 -4.56 -9.09
CA MET A 7 20.69 -3.11 -9.17
C MET A 7 21.01 -2.61 -10.57
N LEU A 8 20.16 -1.75 -11.09
CA LEU A 8 20.41 -0.95 -12.28
C LEU A 8 20.59 0.52 -11.83
N GLY A 9 21.81 1.02 -11.88
CA GLY A 9 22.13 2.40 -11.45
C GLY A 9 21.46 3.45 -12.33
N ALA A 10 21.08 4.57 -11.72
CA ALA A 10 20.45 5.70 -12.43
C ALA A 10 21.44 6.47 -13.32
N GLN A 11 22.71 6.52 -12.93
CA GLN A 11 23.72 7.32 -13.66
C GLN A 11 24.23 6.59 -14.90
N VAL A 12 24.33 7.32 -15.99
CA VAL A 12 24.90 6.86 -17.26
C VAL A 12 26.11 7.74 -17.59
N LEU A 13 27.30 7.14 -17.67
CA LEU A 13 28.54 7.86 -17.91
C LEU A 13 28.68 8.43 -19.33
N ARG A 14 27.84 7.96 -20.26
CA ARG A 14 27.80 8.41 -21.67
C ARG A 14 26.37 8.56 -22.14
N VAL A 15 26.10 9.57 -22.96
CA VAL A 15 24.80 9.84 -23.58
C VAL A 15 24.55 8.83 -24.71
N GLU A 16 24.26 7.61 -24.35
CA GLU A 16 23.92 6.51 -25.28
C GLU A 16 22.53 5.98 -24.87
N GLY A 17 21.55 6.07 -25.75
CA GLY A 17 20.16 5.65 -25.46
C GLY A 17 20.05 4.20 -24.98
N ALA A 18 20.88 3.29 -25.53
CA ALA A 18 20.95 1.89 -25.10
C ALA A 18 21.38 1.68 -23.65
N ARG A 19 22.00 2.67 -23.02
CA ARG A 19 22.45 2.64 -21.62
C ARG A 19 21.42 3.24 -20.65
N SER A 20 20.36 3.83 -21.18
CA SER A 20 19.28 4.40 -20.35
C SER A 20 18.71 3.35 -19.39
N PRO A 21 18.50 3.68 -18.09
CA PRO A 21 17.85 2.80 -17.15
C PRO A 21 16.48 2.29 -17.64
N VAL A 22 15.70 3.14 -18.33
CA VAL A 22 14.40 2.73 -18.90
C VAL A 22 14.57 1.59 -19.91
N VAL A 23 15.56 1.68 -20.80
CA VAL A 23 15.81 0.67 -21.85
C VAL A 23 16.32 -0.64 -21.23
N ARG A 24 17.06 -0.57 -20.12
CA ARG A 24 17.71 -1.71 -19.48
C ARG A 24 16.89 -2.41 -18.39
N ILE A 25 15.66 -1.93 -18.10
CA ILE A 25 14.76 -2.64 -17.16
C ILE A 25 14.57 -4.12 -17.53
N PRO A 26 14.34 -4.51 -18.81
CA PRO A 26 14.23 -5.92 -19.16
C PRO A 26 15.43 -6.77 -18.78
N ASP A 27 16.67 -6.24 -18.90
CA ASP A 27 17.89 -6.95 -18.49
C ASP A 27 17.92 -7.18 -16.97
N LEU A 28 17.51 -6.16 -16.19
CA LEU A 28 17.41 -6.27 -14.74
C LEU A 28 16.40 -7.34 -14.31
N LEU A 29 15.25 -7.38 -14.98
CA LEU A 29 14.20 -8.39 -14.72
C LEU A 29 14.68 -9.80 -15.05
N ASP A 30 15.43 -9.97 -16.16
CA ASP A 30 16.04 -11.26 -16.52
C ASP A 30 17.05 -11.72 -15.47
N ALA A 31 17.96 -10.82 -15.07
CA ALA A 31 18.94 -11.11 -14.03
C ALA A 31 18.29 -11.53 -12.71
N ALA A 32 17.14 -10.93 -12.36
CA ALA A 32 16.36 -11.26 -11.16
C ALA A 32 15.48 -12.51 -11.31
N GLY A 33 15.43 -13.13 -12.49
CA GLY A 33 14.72 -14.40 -12.72
C GLY A 33 13.22 -14.24 -12.97
N ILE A 34 12.78 -13.19 -13.68
CA ILE A 34 11.36 -12.98 -14.02
C ILE A 34 10.74 -14.18 -14.76
N SER A 35 11.53 -14.94 -15.52
CA SER A 35 11.08 -16.13 -16.24
C SER A 35 10.60 -17.26 -15.34
N GLU A 36 11.00 -17.28 -14.06
CA GLU A 36 10.52 -18.25 -13.08
C GLU A 36 9.21 -17.78 -12.41
N VAL A 37 8.92 -16.48 -12.48
CA VAL A 37 7.69 -15.86 -11.93
C VAL A 37 6.55 -15.95 -12.93
N VAL A 38 6.82 -15.69 -14.21
CA VAL A 38 5.82 -15.63 -15.27
C VAL A 38 5.63 -17.01 -15.90
N VAL A 39 4.40 -17.50 -15.86
CA VAL A 39 3.99 -18.73 -16.58
C VAL A 39 3.24 -18.31 -17.84
N PRO A 40 3.59 -18.87 -19.03
CA PRO A 40 2.87 -18.57 -20.25
C PRO A 40 1.36 -18.88 -20.14
N GLY A 41 0.53 -17.95 -20.58
CA GLY A 41 -0.93 -18.06 -20.50
C GLY A 41 -1.56 -17.57 -19.19
N ASP A 42 -0.79 -17.49 -18.10
CA ASP A 42 -1.32 -17.08 -16.79
C ASP A 42 -1.51 -15.55 -16.68
N PRO A 43 -2.52 -15.09 -15.93
CA PRO A 43 -2.61 -13.70 -15.53
C PRO A 43 -1.49 -13.33 -14.54
N VAL A 44 -0.85 -12.19 -14.76
CA VAL A 44 0.23 -11.66 -13.91
C VAL A 44 -0.19 -10.32 -13.34
N ALA A 45 -0.37 -10.25 -12.02
CA ALA A 45 -0.71 -9.02 -11.35
C ALA A 45 0.53 -8.11 -11.23
N ILE A 46 0.53 -6.96 -11.89
CA ILE A 46 1.54 -5.92 -11.71
C ILE A 46 1.02 -4.94 -10.68
N LYS A 47 1.43 -5.13 -9.42
CA LYS A 47 0.98 -4.33 -8.29
C LYS A 47 1.76 -3.02 -8.20
N MET A 48 1.06 -1.91 -8.28
CA MET A 48 1.65 -0.60 -8.10
C MET A 48 0.65 0.40 -7.51
N HIS A 49 1.15 1.53 -7.03
CA HIS A 49 0.31 2.65 -6.59
C HIS A 49 -0.03 3.55 -7.78
N LEU A 50 -1.33 3.82 -7.99
CA LEU A 50 -1.81 4.65 -9.10
C LEU A 50 -1.82 6.15 -8.80
N GLY A 51 -1.37 6.54 -7.61
CA GLY A 51 -1.36 7.93 -7.17
C GLY A 51 -2.55 8.30 -6.28
N SER A 52 -2.73 9.60 -6.08
CA SER A 52 -3.85 10.17 -5.34
C SER A 52 -4.29 11.47 -6.00
N ASP A 53 -5.49 11.92 -5.67
CA ASP A 53 -6.01 13.21 -6.14
C ASP A 53 -5.03 14.33 -5.74
N GLY A 54 -4.73 15.23 -6.69
CA GLY A 54 -3.77 16.32 -6.52
C GLY A 54 -2.30 15.92 -6.37
N GLY A 55 -1.95 14.63 -6.22
CA GLY A 55 -0.55 14.18 -6.19
C GLY A 55 0.03 14.08 -7.61
N SER A 56 1.36 14.18 -7.77
CA SER A 56 2.03 14.13 -9.07
C SER A 56 3.14 13.09 -9.15
N ARG A 57 3.50 12.49 -8.01
CA ARG A 57 4.62 11.57 -7.91
C ARG A 57 4.13 10.13 -7.94
N THR A 58 4.62 9.39 -8.91
CA THR A 58 4.37 7.96 -9.08
C THR A 58 5.45 7.42 -10.03
N ILE A 59 5.55 6.10 -10.16
CA ILE A 59 6.42 5.47 -11.15
C ILE A 59 5.99 5.91 -12.54
N ARG A 60 6.91 6.46 -13.33
CA ARG A 60 6.60 6.96 -14.68
C ARG A 60 6.07 5.83 -15.58
N PRO A 61 5.03 6.09 -16.41
CA PRO A 61 4.41 5.06 -17.25
C PRO A 61 5.37 4.31 -18.17
N GLU A 62 6.43 4.96 -18.66
CA GLU A 62 7.43 4.33 -19.52
C GLU A 62 8.23 3.21 -18.81
N PHE A 63 8.47 3.33 -17.50
CA PHE A 63 9.08 2.25 -16.73
C PHE A 63 8.12 1.07 -16.57
N VAL A 64 6.87 1.35 -16.25
CA VAL A 64 5.82 0.34 -16.10
C VAL A 64 5.62 -0.42 -17.41
N ARG A 65 5.59 0.30 -18.54
CA ARG A 65 5.46 -0.28 -19.87
C ARG A 65 6.56 -1.30 -20.18
N LYS A 66 7.81 -1.06 -19.78
CA LYS A 66 8.91 -2.03 -19.98
C LYS A 66 8.69 -3.33 -19.22
N VAL A 67 8.11 -3.27 -18.03
CA VAL A 67 7.75 -4.46 -17.25
C VAL A 67 6.60 -5.22 -17.93
N VAL A 68 5.56 -4.51 -18.35
CA VAL A 68 4.41 -5.07 -19.08
C VAL A 68 4.85 -5.79 -20.36
N ASP A 69 5.68 -5.12 -21.17
CA ASP A 69 6.20 -5.69 -22.42
C ASP A 69 7.04 -6.95 -22.16
N LYS A 70 7.83 -6.97 -21.07
CA LYS A 70 8.63 -8.14 -20.68
C LYS A 70 7.75 -9.32 -20.26
N VAL A 71 6.69 -9.09 -19.49
CA VAL A 71 5.72 -10.13 -19.12
C VAL A 71 5.05 -10.71 -20.36
N LYS A 72 4.63 -9.86 -21.31
CA LYS A 72 4.04 -10.31 -22.58
C LYS A 72 5.01 -11.12 -23.42
N LEU A 73 6.28 -10.70 -23.49
CA LEU A 73 7.33 -11.42 -24.20
C LEU A 73 7.53 -12.83 -23.66
N LEU A 74 7.35 -13.03 -22.34
CA LEU A 74 7.40 -14.34 -21.67
C LEU A 74 6.08 -15.12 -21.79
N GLY A 75 5.09 -14.61 -22.52
CA GLY A 75 3.80 -15.25 -22.74
C GLY A 75 2.78 -15.06 -21.61
N GLY A 76 3.09 -14.29 -20.57
CA GLY A 76 2.15 -13.95 -19.50
C GLY A 76 1.09 -12.94 -19.95
N ARG A 77 -0.01 -12.85 -19.21
CA ARG A 77 -1.12 -11.92 -19.42
C ARG A 77 -1.13 -10.84 -18.33
N PRO A 78 -0.35 -9.73 -18.49
CA PRO A 78 -0.22 -8.72 -17.45
C PRO A 78 -1.49 -7.88 -17.29
N PHE A 79 -1.76 -7.48 -16.05
CA PHE A 79 -2.71 -6.43 -15.72
C PHE A 79 -2.16 -5.59 -14.55
N ILE A 80 -2.41 -4.29 -14.56
CA ILE A 80 -2.07 -3.43 -13.42
C ILE A 80 -3.10 -3.64 -12.33
N ALA A 81 -2.63 -3.91 -11.12
CA ALA A 81 -3.46 -4.23 -9.96
C ALA A 81 -3.33 -3.16 -8.86
N GLU A 82 -4.44 -2.60 -8.43
CA GLU A 82 -4.51 -1.74 -7.25
C GLU A 82 -5.88 -1.88 -6.58
N THR A 83 -5.97 -1.51 -5.31
CA THR A 83 -7.21 -1.53 -4.52
C THR A 83 -7.84 -0.14 -4.44
N CYS A 84 -9.17 -0.06 -4.40
CA CYS A 84 -9.91 1.19 -4.59
C CYS A 84 -9.62 2.29 -3.56
N ARG A 85 -9.76 3.56 -4.03
CA ARG A 85 -9.63 4.78 -3.22
C ARG A 85 -10.36 5.98 -3.88
N PRO A 86 -11.41 6.51 -3.35
CA PRO A 86 -12.37 5.94 -2.37
C PRO A 86 -13.30 4.91 -3.00
N ASP A 87 -13.45 4.92 -4.32
CA ASP A 87 -14.14 3.90 -5.13
C ASP A 87 -13.40 3.65 -6.46
N ALA A 88 -13.82 2.61 -7.18
CA ALA A 88 -13.12 2.16 -8.38
C ALA A 88 -13.15 3.17 -9.52
N ILE A 89 -14.28 3.87 -9.76
CA ILE A 89 -14.40 4.83 -10.85
C ILE A 89 -13.45 6.00 -10.62
N GLN A 90 -13.57 6.67 -9.46
CA GLN A 90 -12.72 7.82 -9.15
C GLN A 90 -11.24 7.44 -9.19
N TYR A 91 -10.89 6.23 -8.75
CA TYR A 91 -9.48 5.82 -8.76
C TYR A 91 -8.96 5.54 -10.17
N LEU A 92 -9.79 5.01 -11.07
CA LEU A 92 -9.44 4.85 -12.49
C LEU A 92 -9.35 6.20 -13.21
N GLU A 93 -10.16 7.20 -12.84
CA GLU A 93 -10.02 8.57 -13.33
C GLU A 93 -8.66 9.17 -12.94
N ILE A 94 -8.24 9.02 -11.68
CA ILE A 94 -6.92 9.42 -11.21
C ILE A 94 -5.81 8.69 -11.99
N ALA A 95 -5.94 7.40 -12.22
CA ALA A 95 -5.00 6.61 -12.99
C ALA A 95 -4.87 7.14 -14.43
N ASN A 96 -5.99 7.40 -15.10
CA ASN A 96 -6.02 7.94 -16.45
C ASN A 96 -5.35 9.30 -16.57
N GLN A 97 -5.59 10.22 -15.62
CA GLN A 97 -4.94 11.54 -15.58
C GLN A 97 -3.41 11.45 -15.47
N ARG A 98 -2.87 10.32 -14.98
CA ARG A 98 -1.43 10.06 -14.84
C ARG A 98 -0.85 9.23 -15.98
N GLY A 99 -1.66 8.94 -17.01
CA GLY A 99 -1.25 8.11 -18.13
C GLY A 99 -1.25 6.61 -17.81
N TYR A 100 -1.87 6.18 -16.68
CA TYR A 100 -2.03 4.76 -16.40
C TYR A 100 -3.34 4.26 -17.01
N ASN A 101 -3.26 3.87 -18.26
CA ASN A 101 -4.35 3.30 -19.04
C ASN A 101 -3.82 2.27 -20.03
N ASP A 102 -4.71 1.53 -20.65
CA ASP A 102 -4.37 0.44 -21.56
C ASP A 102 -3.53 0.88 -22.76
N SER A 103 -3.85 2.03 -23.34
CA SER A 103 -3.11 2.57 -24.49
C SER A 103 -1.63 2.86 -24.16
N THR A 104 -1.37 3.46 -23.01
CA THR A 104 -0.02 3.81 -22.57
C THR A 104 0.74 2.59 -22.05
N LEU A 105 0.12 1.81 -21.17
CA LEU A 105 0.78 0.70 -20.48
C LEU A 105 0.76 -0.59 -21.29
N GLY A 106 -0.17 -0.72 -22.24
CA GLY A 106 -0.34 -1.90 -23.06
C GLY A 106 -1.01 -3.07 -22.32
N CYS A 107 -1.64 -2.84 -21.18
CA CYS A 107 -2.42 -3.84 -20.46
C CYS A 107 -3.52 -3.18 -19.64
N PRO A 108 -4.59 -3.92 -19.26
CA PRO A 108 -5.69 -3.38 -18.47
C PRO A 108 -5.23 -2.88 -17.09
N VAL A 109 -5.91 -1.84 -16.58
CA VAL A 109 -5.83 -1.39 -15.19
C VAL A 109 -7.06 -1.89 -14.45
N VAL A 110 -6.87 -2.65 -13.39
CA VAL A 110 -7.94 -3.34 -12.66
C VAL A 110 -7.94 -2.94 -11.19
N ILE A 111 -9.10 -2.53 -10.68
CA ILE A 111 -9.30 -2.34 -9.25
C ILE A 111 -9.73 -3.69 -8.66
N VAL A 112 -8.81 -4.31 -7.93
CA VAL A 112 -8.83 -5.74 -7.61
C VAL A 112 -9.59 -6.11 -6.33
N ASP A 113 -10.15 -5.13 -5.63
CA ASP A 113 -11.01 -5.31 -4.44
C ASP A 113 -12.46 -4.88 -4.68
N GLY A 114 -12.86 -4.78 -5.96
CA GLY A 114 -14.21 -4.43 -6.37
C GLY A 114 -14.53 -2.94 -6.25
N PHE A 115 -15.79 -2.59 -6.57
CA PHE A 115 -16.22 -1.19 -6.74
C PHE A 115 -16.03 -0.32 -5.49
N LYS A 116 -16.26 -0.87 -4.29
CA LYS A 116 -16.17 -0.16 -3.01
C LYS A 116 -15.11 -0.74 -2.05
N GLY A 117 -14.21 -1.61 -2.53
CA GLY A 117 -13.17 -2.21 -1.70
C GLY A 117 -13.66 -3.29 -0.75
N ASN A 118 -14.65 -4.07 -1.18
CA ASN A 118 -15.32 -5.11 -0.40
C ASN A 118 -15.31 -6.50 -1.07
N ASP A 119 -14.54 -6.68 -2.14
CA ASP A 119 -14.29 -7.99 -2.76
C ASP A 119 -12.91 -8.52 -2.32
N PHE A 120 -12.92 -9.49 -1.39
CA PHE A 120 -11.72 -9.99 -0.73
C PHE A 120 -11.87 -11.43 -0.24
N ARG A 121 -10.74 -11.99 0.22
CA ARG A 121 -10.67 -13.25 0.96
C ARG A 121 -9.95 -13.02 2.30
N ASP A 122 -10.49 -13.60 3.37
CA ASP A 122 -9.85 -13.56 4.69
C ASP A 122 -8.67 -14.54 4.74
N VAL A 123 -7.51 -14.04 5.15
CA VAL A 123 -6.26 -14.81 5.24
C VAL A 123 -5.65 -14.62 6.63
N LEU A 124 -5.30 -15.73 7.29
CA LEU A 124 -4.62 -15.72 8.58
C LEU A 124 -3.16 -15.27 8.39
N THR A 125 -2.72 -14.30 9.19
CA THR A 125 -1.33 -13.81 9.13
C THR A 125 -0.41 -14.55 10.11
N GLY A 126 -0.97 -15.17 11.14
CA GLY A 126 -0.22 -15.64 12.31
C GLY A 126 0.40 -14.50 13.13
N GLY A 127 -0.05 -13.26 12.91
CA GLY A 127 0.43 -12.07 13.59
C GLY A 127 -0.21 -11.83 14.95
N GLN A 128 0.37 -10.93 15.73
CA GLN A 128 -0.14 -10.54 17.05
C GLN A 128 -1.13 -9.37 16.95
N ILE A 129 -0.90 -8.42 16.05
CA ILE A 129 -1.70 -7.20 15.88
C ILE A 129 -2.79 -7.42 14.84
N VAL A 130 -2.43 -7.97 13.68
CA VAL A 130 -3.36 -8.27 12.58
C VAL A 130 -3.44 -9.78 12.42
N LYS A 131 -4.37 -10.42 13.12
CA LYS A 131 -4.55 -11.89 13.07
C LYS A 131 -5.08 -12.37 11.72
N THR A 132 -5.92 -11.57 11.09
CA THR A 132 -6.54 -11.84 9.79
C THR A 132 -6.48 -10.60 8.93
N VAL A 133 -6.06 -10.77 7.68
CA VAL A 133 -6.06 -9.72 6.66
C VAL A 133 -7.01 -10.09 5.52
N GLN A 134 -7.70 -9.09 4.98
CA GLN A 134 -8.62 -9.24 3.85
C GLN A 134 -7.87 -8.94 2.56
N VAL A 135 -7.33 -9.98 1.95
CA VAL A 135 -6.61 -9.88 0.68
C VAL A 135 -7.61 -9.61 -0.44
N ALA A 136 -7.35 -8.60 -1.26
CA ALA A 136 -8.16 -8.25 -2.42
C ALA A 136 -8.33 -9.46 -3.36
N ALA A 137 -9.56 -9.73 -3.83
CA ALA A 137 -9.86 -10.95 -4.58
C ALA A 137 -9.00 -11.12 -5.83
N GLY A 138 -8.77 -10.04 -6.59
CA GLY A 138 -7.92 -10.12 -7.78
C GLY A 138 -6.43 -10.38 -7.48
N ILE A 139 -5.94 -10.06 -6.27
CA ILE A 139 -4.61 -10.44 -5.81
C ILE A 139 -4.61 -11.90 -5.34
N PHE A 140 -5.61 -12.29 -4.54
CA PHE A 140 -5.72 -13.66 -4.02
C PHE A 140 -5.78 -14.73 -5.11
N HIS A 141 -6.44 -14.41 -6.24
CA HIS A 141 -6.60 -15.34 -7.36
C HIS A 141 -5.51 -15.19 -8.45
N ALA A 142 -4.58 -14.24 -8.33
CA ALA A 142 -3.47 -14.11 -9.27
C ALA A 142 -2.42 -15.20 -9.01
N PRO A 143 -2.03 -15.99 -10.03
CA PRO A 143 -1.00 -17.02 -9.86
C PRO A 143 0.39 -16.44 -9.57
N SER A 144 0.66 -15.22 -10.02
CA SER A 144 1.94 -14.53 -9.81
C SER A 144 1.76 -13.01 -9.72
N MET A 145 2.72 -12.35 -9.06
CA MET A 145 2.69 -10.91 -8.85
C MET A 145 4.06 -10.28 -9.08
N ILE A 146 4.09 -9.13 -9.76
CA ILE A 146 5.26 -8.25 -9.84
C ILE A 146 4.92 -6.96 -9.10
N VAL A 147 5.69 -6.65 -8.06
CA VAL A 147 5.44 -5.50 -7.18
C VAL A 147 6.33 -4.35 -7.61
N LEU A 148 5.74 -3.34 -8.26
CA LEU A 148 6.43 -2.11 -8.64
C LEU A 148 6.24 -1.08 -7.53
N SER A 149 7.32 -0.73 -6.84
CA SER A 149 7.27 0.17 -5.70
C SER A 149 8.14 1.39 -5.91
N HIS A 150 7.55 2.57 -5.73
CA HIS A 150 8.28 3.81 -5.61
C HIS A 150 8.78 3.96 -4.17
N VAL A 151 10.07 4.18 -3.99
CA VAL A 151 10.68 4.38 -2.68
C VAL A 151 10.57 5.85 -2.29
N THR A 152 9.94 6.12 -1.15
CA THR A 152 9.72 7.49 -0.63
C THR A 152 9.79 7.51 0.90
N GLY A 153 9.84 8.69 1.49
CA GLY A 153 9.55 8.87 2.91
C GLY A 153 8.08 8.55 3.24
N HIS A 154 7.77 8.34 4.50
CA HIS A 154 6.41 8.11 5.00
C HIS A 154 6.29 8.42 6.49
N GLY A 155 5.21 9.13 6.88
CA GLY A 155 5.00 9.60 8.25
C GLY A 155 4.92 8.50 9.31
N ASP A 156 4.21 7.40 9.04
CA ASP A 156 3.96 6.33 10.01
C ASP A 156 4.97 5.17 9.92
N SER A 157 5.55 4.90 8.74
CA SER A 157 6.49 3.79 8.51
C SER A 157 7.92 4.23 8.23
N SER A 158 8.26 5.49 8.46
CA SER A 158 9.54 6.14 8.14
C SER A 158 9.81 6.21 6.63
N TYR A 159 9.68 5.11 5.90
CA TYR A 159 9.73 5.05 4.43
C TYR A 159 8.62 4.18 3.86
N ALA A 160 8.32 4.37 2.59
CA ALA A 160 7.43 3.54 1.78
C ALA A 160 8.26 2.81 0.70
N GLY A 161 7.83 1.62 0.35
CA GLY A 161 8.42 0.73 -0.64
C GLY A 161 7.55 -0.51 -0.78
N ALA A 162 8.15 -1.67 -1.11
CA ALA A 162 7.43 -2.92 -1.36
C ALA A 162 6.55 -3.35 -0.19
N ILE A 163 7.05 -3.26 1.05
CA ILE A 163 6.28 -3.62 2.26
C ILE A 163 4.98 -2.81 2.36
N LYS A 164 5.05 -1.48 2.18
CA LYS A 164 3.84 -0.65 2.22
C LYS A 164 2.94 -0.90 1.00
N ASN A 165 3.52 -1.05 -0.18
CA ASN A 165 2.79 -1.29 -1.42
C ASN A 165 1.97 -2.59 -1.35
N ILE A 166 2.52 -3.65 -0.74
CA ILE A 166 1.81 -4.90 -0.52
C ILE A 166 0.84 -4.78 0.67
N GLY A 167 1.36 -4.44 1.86
CA GLY A 167 0.61 -4.53 3.10
C GLY A 167 -0.61 -3.60 3.15
N MET A 168 -0.57 -2.47 2.42
CA MET A 168 -1.71 -1.56 2.27
C MET A 168 -2.41 -1.70 0.91
N GLY A 169 -1.66 -1.96 -0.14
CA GLY A 169 -2.17 -1.89 -1.50
C GLY A 169 -2.73 -3.21 -2.06
N CYS A 170 -2.53 -4.35 -1.37
CA CYS A 170 -3.12 -5.64 -1.75
C CYS A 170 -4.30 -6.06 -0.87
N VAL A 171 -4.75 -5.20 0.04
CA VAL A 171 -5.78 -5.55 1.02
C VAL A 171 -7.00 -4.64 0.92
N ALA A 172 -8.15 -5.16 1.33
CA ALA A 172 -9.42 -4.45 1.32
C ALA A 172 -9.43 -3.25 2.30
N ARG A 173 -10.34 -2.33 2.08
CA ARG A 173 -10.48 -1.07 2.82
C ARG A 173 -10.56 -1.24 4.34
N SER A 174 -11.26 -2.27 4.81
CA SER A 174 -11.38 -2.60 6.24
C SER A 174 -10.04 -2.94 6.88
N SER A 175 -9.20 -3.76 6.21
CA SER A 175 -7.86 -4.11 6.67
C SER A 175 -6.92 -2.91 6.66
N LYS A 176 -6.96 -2.06 5.62
CA LYS A 176 -6.24 -0.77 5.62
C LYS A 176 -6.58 0.06 6.86
N GLY A 177 -7.87 0.15 7.19
CA GLY A 177 -8.35 0.85 8.39
C GLY A 177 -7.83 0.25 9.69
N LYS A 178 -7.78 -1.07 9.83
CA LYS A 178 -7.23 -1.76 11.01
C LYS A 178 -5.73 -1.49 11.16
N ILE A 179 -4.96 -1.59 10.08
CA ILE A 179 -3.52 -1.32 10.07
C ILE A 179 -3.25 0.14 10.47
N HIS A 180 -3.95 1.12 9.90
CA HIS A 180 -3.79 2.51 10.31
C HIS A 180 -4.17 2.77 11.77
N ARG A 181 -5.16 2.05 12.32
CA ARG A 181 -5.56 2.19 13.72
C ARG A 181 -4.60 1.54 14.70
N SER A 182 -3.75 0.63 14.26
CA SER A 182 -2.79 -0.08 15.12
C SER A 182 -1.78 0.86 15.82
N VAL A 183 -1.59 2.07 15.31
CA VAL A 183 -0.83 3.12 16.01
C VAL A 183 -1.44 3.51 17.36
N ASN A 184 -2.72 3.25 17.57
CA ASN A 184 -3.42 3.54 18.82
C ASN A 184 -3.49 2.26 19.64
N VAL A 185 -2.58 2.12 20.62
CA VAL A 185 -2.52 0.92 21.47
C VAL A 185 -3.68 0.90 22.45
N ASP A 186 -3.97 2.03 23.06
CA ASP A 186 -4.97 2.19 24.11
C ASP A 186 -6.24 2.90 23.64
N PRO A 187 -7.38 2.67 24.32
CA PRO A 187 -8.56 3.50 24.16
C PRO A 187 -8.27 4.98 24.46
N PRO A 188 -9.14 5.92 24.04
CA PRO A 188 -9.03 7.32 24.40
C PRO A 188 -8.96 7.53 25.91
N ILE A 189 -8.09 8.46 26.35
CA ILE A 189 -7.97 8.87 27.74
C ILE A 189 -9.09 9.85 28.05
N PHE A 190 -9.85 9.61 29.13
CA PHE A 190 -10.93 10.49 29.56
C PHE A 190 -10.48 11.41 30.70
N HIS A 191 -10.71 12.72 30.53
CA HIS A 191 -10.48 13.79 31.50
C HIS A 191 -11.83 14.34 32.00
N PRO A 192 -12.32 13.90 33.19
CA PRO A 192 -13.64 14.25 33.69
C PRO A 192 -13.84 15.75 33.95
N ASP A 193 -12.76 16.45 34.28
CA ASP A 193 -12.70 17.90 34.56
C ASP A 193 -13.03 18.75 33.33
N ARG A 194 -12.81 18.24 32.14
CA ARG A 194 -13.08 18.94 30.88
C ARG A 194 -14.40 18.55 30.24
N CYS A 195 -15.11 17.60 30.82
CA CYS A 195 -16.32 17.03 30.22
C CYS A 195 -17.56 17.92 30.44
N ALA A 196 -18.09 18.46 29.34
CA ALA A 196 -19.35 19.24 29.34
C ALA A 196 -20.61 18.34 29.30
N ALA A 197 -20.49 17.02 29.40
CA ALA A 197 -21.62 16.08 29.39
C ALA A 197 -22.53 16.14 28.13
N CYS A 198 -22.01 16.62 26.99
CA CYS A 198 -22.76 16.84 25.76
C CYS A 198 -23.18 15.58 25.00
N GLY A 199 -22.55 14.42 25.27
CA GLY A 199 -22.89 13.15 24.65
C GLY A 199 -22.41 12.94 23.21
N GLU A 200 -21.76 13.91 22.57
CA GLU A 200 -21.30 13.81 21.15
C GLU A 200 -20.31 12.68 20.93
N CYS A 201 -19.49 12.35 21.91
CA CYS A 201 -18.56 11.21 21.85
C CYS A 201 -19.28 9.85 21.73
N ALA A 202 -20.42 9.67 22.39
CA ALA A 202 -21.21 8.45 22.31
C ALA A 202 -21.88 8.31 20.94
N LYS A 203 -22.43 9.40 20.38
CA LYS A 203 -23.01 9.43 19.03
C LYS A 203 -21.95 9.12 17.94
N ALA A 204 -20.71 9.54 18.15
CA ALA A 204 -19.62 9.30 17.21
C ALA A 204 -19.07 7.85 17.24
N CYS A 205 -19.47 7.03 18.21
CA CYS A 205 -18.99 5.66 18.36
C CYS A 205 -19.80 4.68 17.52
N ASN A 206 -19.27 4.25 16.37
CA ASN A 206 -19.92 3.29 15.48
C ASN A 206 -19.81 1.82 15.96
N TYR A 207 -19.11 1.56 17.08
CA TYR A 207 -18.82 0.22 17.57
C TYR A 207 -19.56 -0.11 18.88
N GLY A 208 -20.41 0.80 19.37
CA GLY A 208 -21.10 0.60 20.65
C GLY A 208 -20.17 0.52 21.87
N ALA A 209 -18.90 0.87 21.69
CA ALA A 209 -17.87 0.76 22.71
C ALA A 209 -17.93 1.90 23.75
N LEU A 210 -18.67 2.97 23.48
CA LEU A 210 -18.76 4.14 24.36
C LEU A 210 -20.20 4.37 24.76
N THR A 211 -20.48 4.26 26.07
CA THR A 211 -21.78 4.52 26.69
C THR A 211 -21.68 5.72 27.63
N LEU A 212 -22.84 6.29 28.01
CA LEU A 212 -22.90 7.37 28.97
C LEU A 212 -23.45 6.83 30.31
N VAL A 213 -22.67 7.00 31.37
CA VAL A 213 -23.12 6.74 32.74
C VAL A 213 -23.09 8.06 33.48
N GLN A 214 -24.21 8.49 34.03
CA GLN A 214 -24.37 9.83 34.63
C GLN A 214 -23.85 10.95 33.72
N GLN A 215 -24.20 10.85 32.42
CA GLN A 215 -23.79 11.76 31.35
C GLN A 215 -22.28 11.82 31.08
N LYS A 216 -21.47 10.97 31.69
CA LYS A 216 -20.03 10.85 31.42
C LYS A 216 -19.72 9.63 30.57
N PRO A 217 -18.73 9.72 29.63
CA PRO A 217 -18.35 8.61 28.79
C PRO A 217 -17.66 7.50 29.57
N VAL A 218 -18.13 6.27 29.35
CA VAL A 218 -17.50 5.03 29.79
C VAL A 218 -17.14 4.23 28.55
N ILE A 219 -15.87 3.86 28.40
CA ILE A 219 -15.36 3.12 27.25
C ILE A 219 -15.18 1.65 27.62
N ASN A 220 -15.85 0.78 26.86
CA ASN A 220 -15.56 -0.66 26.93
C ASN A 220 -14.31 -0.96 26.08
N PRO A 221 -13.19 -1.37 26.69
CA PRO A 221 -11.93 -1.57 25.97
C PRO A 221 -11.94 -2.77 25.02
N VAL A 222 -12.83 -3.75 25.23
CA VAL A 222 -12.98 -4.94 24.39
C VAL A 222 -13.67 -4.59 23.07
N LEU A 223 -14.68 -3.72 23.11
CA LEU A 223 -15.43 -3.27 21.93
C LEU A 223 -14.75 -2.09 21.23
N CYS A 224 -13.80 -1.42 21.88
CA CYS A 224 -13.17 -0.22 21.37
C CYS A 224 -12.18 -0.55 20.25
N GLU A 225 -12.52 -0.19 19.02
CA GLU A 225 -11.67 -0.30 17.81
C GLU A 225 -10.56 0.78 17.73
N ARG A 226 -10.37 1.58 18.75
CA ARG A 226 -9.32 2.63 18.86
C ARG A 226 -9.27 3.59 17.66
N CYS A 227 -10.42 3.83 17.03
CA CYS A 227 -10.56 4.65 15.81
C CYS A 227 -10.46 6.16 16.05
N MET A 228 -10.44 6.62 17.31
CA MET A 228 -10.34 8.01 17.75
C MET A 228 -11.43 8.94 17.21
N ARG A 229 -12.60 8.41 16.79
CA ARG A 229 -13.72 9.26 16.35
C ARG A 229 -14.28 10.09 17.50
N CYS A 230 -14.42 9.48 18.68
CA CYS A 230 -14.92 10.16 19.87
C CYS A 230 -13.99 11.29 20.36
N THR A 231 -12.66 11.17 20.15
CA THR A 231 -11.73 12.26 20.48
C THR A 231 -11.89 13.44 19.53
N ARG A 232 -12.13 13.18 18.23
CA ARG A 232 -12.38 14.23 17.23
C ARG A 232 -13.75 14.92 17.41
N ALA A 233 -14.74 14.18 17.91
CA ALA A 233 -16.07 14.72 18.20
C ALA A 233 -16.11 15.53 19.52
N CYS A 234 -15.09 15.39 20.37
CA CYS A 234 -15.04 16.06 21.67
C CYS A 234 -14.44 17.47 21.53
N THR A 235 -15.28 18.49 21.37
CA THR A 235 -14.87 19.90 21.25
C THR A 235 -14.24 20.45 22.53
N HIS A 236 -14.45 19.79 23.69
CA HIS A 236 -13.92 20.19 24.98
C HIS A 236 -12.60 19.49 25.36
N ALA A 237 -12.02 18.69 24.45
CA ALA A 237 -10.82 17.91 24.68
C ALA A 237 -10.87 17.05 25.98
N ALA A 238 -12.08 16.60 26.36
CA ALA A 238 -12.28 15.71 27.49
C ALA A 238 -11.89 14.25 27.14
N LEU A 239 -11.92 13.86 25.86
CA LEU A 239 -11.37 12.62 25.35
C LEU A 239 -10.16 12.93 24.50
N VAL A 240 -9.00 12.40 24.90
CA VAL A 240 -7.72 12.67 24.25
C VAL A 240 -7.15 11.37 23.67
N ARG A 241 -6.54 11.48 22.50
CA ARG A 241 -5.83 10.38 21.87
C ARG A 241 -4.54 10.09 22.67
N PRO A 242 -4.28 8.82 23.07
CA PRO A 242 -2.97 8.43 23.62
C PRO A 242 -1.84 8.70 22.61
N ALA A 243 -0.61 8.74 23.08
CA ALA A 243 0.55 8.85 22.21
C ALA A 243 0.56 7.67 21.20
N PRO A 244 0.70 7.95 19.90
CA PRO A 244 0.71 6.90 18.89
C PRO A 244 2.02 6.11 18.94
N THR A 245 1.96 4.80 18.66
CA THR A 245 3.13 3.92 18.62
C THR A 245 3.37 3.49 17.16
N ARG A 246 4.44 4.01 16.56
CA ARG A 246 4.78 3.70 15.16
C ARG A 246 5.18 2.23 14.97
N GLU A 247 5.79 1.64 15.98
CA GLU A 247 6.19 0.24 16.00
C GLU A 247 5.02 -0.70 15.70
N ASN A 248 3.87 -0.45 16.33
CA ASN A 248 2.66 -1.25 16.08
C ASN A 248 2.14 -1.11 14.64
N PHE A 249 2.26 0.07 14.06
CA PHE A 249 1.91 0.25 12.64
C PHE A 249 2.85 -0.54 11.74
N MET A 250 4.16 -0.47 11.99
CA MET A 250 5.16 -1.21 11.21
C MET A 250 4.98 -2.72 11.35
N GLN A 251 4.71 -3.21 12.57
CA GLN A 251 4.44 -4.62 12.83
C GLN A 251 3.14 -5.06 12.13
N ALA A 252 2.05 -4.32 12.28
CA ALA A 252 0.77 -4.60 11.62
C ALA A 252 0.92 -4.64 10.09
N LEU A 253 1.73 -3.75 9.54
CA LEU A 253 2.04 -3.70 8.12
C LEU A 253 2.82 -4.94 7.67
N ALA A 254 3.84 -5.36 8.42
CA ALA A 254 4.63 -6.57 8.15
C ALA A 254 3.77 -7.84 8.26
N GLU A 255 2.91 -7.93 9.26
CA GLU A 255 1.95 -9.03 9.42
C GLU A 255 0.96 -9.11 8.24
N SER A 256 0.49 -7.94 7.76
CA SER A 256 -0.35 -7.86 6.55
C SER A 256 0.39 -8.37 5.32
N VAL A 257 1.65 -7.96 5.11
CA VAL A 257 2.51 -8.45 4.01
C VAL A 257 2.65 -9.97 4.06
N LYS A 258 2.94 -10.52 5.25
CA LYS A 258 3.05 -11.97 5.43
C LYS A 258 1.76 -12.68 5.01
N GLY A 259 0.59 -12.15 5.40
CA GLY A 259 -0.69 -12.70 4.98
C GLY A 259 -0.90 -12.64 3.47
N VAL A 260 -0.58 -11.52 2.83
CA VAL A 260 -0.68 -11.40 1.36
C VAL A 260 0.28 -12.36 0.65
N LEU A 261 1.55 -12.39 1.05
CA LEU A 261 2.55 -13.25 0.38
C LEU A 261 2.28 -14.75 0.58
N SER A 262 1.61 -15.15 1.67
CA SER A 262 1.23 -16.56 1.89
C SER A 262 0.16 -17.07 0.91
N THR A 263 -0.46 -16.21 0.11
CA THR A 263 -1.40 -16.61 -0.95
C THR A 263 -0.72 -16.99 -2.26
N PHE A 264 0.58 -16.78 -2.38
CA PHE A 264 1.37 -17.13 -3.56
C PHE A 264 2.25 -18.34 -3.30
N GLU A 265 2.42 -19.16 -4.33
CA GLU A 265 3.44 -20.21 -4.31
C GLU A 265 4.85 -19.60 -4.21
N PRO A 266 5.82 -20.30 -3.61
CA PRO A 266 7.20 -19.85 -3.57
C PRO A 266 7.73 -19.43 -4.94
N SER A 267 8.50 -18.35 -4.99
CA SER A 267 9.10 -17.78 -6.22
C SER A 267 8.11 -17.19 -7.23
N ARG A 268 6.82 -17.00 -6.87
CA ARG A 268 5.81 -16.39 -7.76
C ARG A 268 5.65 -14.89 -7.57
N VAL A 269 6.51 -14.26 -6.76
CA VAL A 269 6.50 -12.81 -6.56
C VAL A 269 7.87 -12.22 -6.89
N LEU A 270 7.88 -11.13 -7.66
CA LEU A 270 9.07 -10.35 -7.99
C LEU A 270 8.91 -8.92 -7.46
N PHE A 271 9.92 -8.41 -6.81
CA PHE A 271 9.94 -7.06 -6.25
C PHE A 271 10.83 -6.16 -7.12
N VAL A 272 10.28 -5.03 -7.55
CA VAL A 272 11.00 -3.99 -8.31
C VAL A 272 10.81 -2.66 -7.60
N ASN A 273 11.87 -2.13 -7.01
CA ASN A 273 11.86 -0.89 -6.25
C ASN A 273 12.56 0.22 -7.03
N PHE A 274 11.83 1.28 -7.32
CA PHE A 274 12.32 2.48 -8.00
C PHE A 274 12.81 3.47 -6.95
N VAL A 275 14.13 3.62 -6.85
CA VAL A 275 14.81 4.57 -5.93
C VAL A 275 15.20 5.80 -6.75
N VAL A 276 14.20 6.48 -7.25
CA VAL A 276 14.27 7.68 -8.08
C VAL A 276 13.27 8.69 -7.58
N ASP A 277 13.53 9.97 -7.70
CA ASP A 277 12.64 11.05 -7.20
C ASP A 277 12.21 10.85 -5.74
N VAL A 278 13.11 10.38 -4.87
CA VAL A 278 12.81 10.03 -3.46
C VAL A 278 12.52 11.29 -2.66
N THR A 279 11.29 11.46 -2.22
CA THR A 279 10.81 12.64 -1.47
C THR A 279 10.50 12.30 -0.01
N PRO A 280 10.42 13.30 0.92
CA PRO A 280 10.10 13.10 2.32
C PRO A 280 8.74 12.44 2.56
N GLN A 281 7.77 12.70 1.65
CA GLN A 281 6.41 12.21 1.75
C GLN A 281 6.09 11.20 0.66
N CYS A 282 5.15 10.28 0.93
CA CYS A 282 4.75 9.27 -0.03
C CYS A 282 3.87 9.85 -1.15
N ASP A 283 3.74 9.08 -2.24
CA ASP A 283 2.91 9.42 -3.41
C ASP A 283 1.43 9.65 -3.10
N CYS A 284 0.99 9.34 -1.88
CA CYS A 284 -0.37 9.66 -1.39
C CYS A 284 -0.54 11.12 -1.00
N ALA A 285 0.56 11.87 -0.79
CA ALA A 285 0.51 13.28 -0.42
C ALA A 285 0.33 14.15 -1.66
N PRO A 286 -0.50 15.20 -1.59
CA PRO A 286 -0.71 16.12 -2.72
C PRO A 286 0.40 17.16 -2.87
N SER A 287 1.47 17.07 -2.10
CA SER A 287 2.57 18.05 -2.10
C SER A 287 3.58 17.78 -3.23
N LEU A 288 4.20 18.84 -3.71
CA LEU A 288 5.34 18.84 -4.65
C LEU A 288 6.63 19.00 -3.84
N ASP A 289 7.07 17.94 -3.14
CA ASP A 289 8.31 17.98 -2.38
C ASP A 289 9.54 17.87 -3.30
N ILE A 290 10.66 18.37 -2.82
CA ILE A 290 11.96 18.23 -3.48
C ILE A 290 12.54 16.85 -3.13
N PRO A 291 13.13 16.11 -4.08
CA PRO A 291 13.87 14.88 -3.78
C PRO A 291 14.97 15.14 -2.75
N ILE A 292 15.07 14.24 -1.75
CA ILE A 292 16.01 14.36 -0.62
C ILE A 292 17.29 13.57 -0.81
N VAL A 293 17.32 12.68 -1.79
CA VAL A 293 18.52 11.96 -2.22
C VAL A 293 18.60 11.95 -3.75
N PRO A 294 19.79 11.91 -4.34
CA PRO A 294 19.95 11.70 -5.78
C PRO A 294 19.34 10.37 -6.21
N ASP A 295 18.92 10.30 -7.47
CA ASP A 295 18.42 9.05 -8.05
C ASP A 295 19.48 7.95 -7.95
N GLN A 296 19.12 6.84 -7.34
CA GLN A 296 20.01 5.67 -7.18
C GLN A 296 19.80 4.66 -8.30
N GLY A 297 18.56 4.47 -8.75
CA GLY A 297 18.21 3.53 -9.80
C GLY A 297 17.07 2.59 -9.45
N VAL A 298 17.12 1.38 -9.99
CA VAL A 298 16.09 0.36 -9.81
C VAL A 298 16.71 -0.90 -9.19
N LEU A 299 16.08 -1.39 -8.12
CA LEU A 299 16.46 -2.62 -7.43
C LEU A 299 15.44 -3.72 -7.74
N CYS A 300 15.91 -4.94 -7.99
CA CYS A 300 15.04 -6.08 -8.26
C CYS A 300 15.47 -7.33 -7.48
N SER A 301 14.51 -8.05 -6.91
CA SER A 301 14.72 -9.30 -6.16
C SER A 301 13.48 -10.19 -6.23
N ARG A 302 13.66 -11.52 -6.09
CA ARG A 302 12.56 -12.48 -5.90
C ARG A 302 12.32 -12.85 -4.44
N ASP A 303 13.31 -12.65 -3.59
CA ASP A 303 13.34 -13.11 -2.20
C ASP A 303 13.16 -11.93 -1.24
#